data_21d11b7b7d7e63d31e4bc7426f2fd4ec
#
_entry.id   21d11b7b7d7e63d31e4bc7426f2fd4ec
#
_cell.length_a   1.000
_cell.length_b   1.000
_cell.length_c   1.000
_cell.angle_alpha   90.00
_cell.angle_beta   90.00
_cell.angle_gamma   90.00
#
_symmetry.space_group_name_H-M   'P 1'
#
loop_
_entity.id
_entity.type
_entity.pdbx_description
1 polymer ?
#
loop_
_entity_poly.entity_id
_entity_poly.type
_entity_poly.pdbx_seq_one_letter_code
_entity_poly.pdbx_strand_id
1 'polypeptide(L)'
;MARWRDNRESQAARFEEPDYAALLDSVRGIRWPARSAVRGGIPGAHTSRMRGSSAEFTEYRPYRQGDDLRRIDWKLFARSNRAYIRLSNDRAILPTTIVLDASASMAFPLPSLAKWVLSAQAAIALAAVARNSADPVGLVIARAKEIVHIPPRTRQSVINEMVRAVSETDPSGDHPMTPALDAAARTSGRIVLITDFLGDGEDLLASASRAVVAGKEIHALHVVAPEEVDPPRETLLVSDPERPEIRRPLTGDARDSYLAAFAAWRDRIAHEWSEAGISYSVAIVGDEAPDHLVRRVAAPRGVAATA
;
A
#
# COMPACT_ATOMS: atom_id res chain seq x y z
N MET A 1 -38.38 1.75 -36.89
CA MET A 1 -38.30 2.40 -35.58
C MET A 1 -38.27 1.32 -34.50
N ALA A 2 -37.10 0.81 -34.19
CA ALA A 2 -36.89 -0.20 -33.11
C ALA A 2 -36.48 0.53 -31.83
N ARG A 3 -37.24 0.31 -30.80
CA ARG A 3 -37.09 0.88 -29.47
C ARG A 3 -35.84 0.31 -28.80
N TRP A 4 -34.81 1.13 -28.67
CA TRP A 4 -33.78 0.94 -27.66
C TRP A 4 -34.30 1.49 -26.34
N ARG A 5 -35.03 0.68 -25.61
CA ARG A 5 -35.39 0.95 -24.23
C ARG A 5 -34.40 0.26 -23.29
N ASP A 6 -33.71 1.07 -22.56
CA ASP A 6 -33.25 0.89 -21.18
C ASP A 6 -33.15 -0.55 -20.67
N ASN A 7 -31.98 -1.13 -20.83
CA ASN A 7 -31.57 -2.31 -20.08
C ASN A 7 -30.57 -1.93 -18.95
N ARG A 8 -30.72 -0.72 -18.40
CA ARG A 8 -29.85 -0.21 -17.32
C ARG A 8 -30.29 -0.61 -15.93
N GLU A 9 -31.45 -1.23 -15.77
CA GLU A 9 -32.00 -1.53 -14.43
C GLU A 9 -31.91 -3.00 -14.00
N SER A 10 -31.40 -3.92 -14.82
CA SER A 10 -31.45 -5.34 -14.46
C SER A 10 -30.11 -6.07 -14.35
N GLN A 11 -28.98 -5.38 -14.45
CA GLN A 11 -27.64 -5.95 -14.23
C GLN A 11 -26.69 -4.95 -13.55
N ALA A 12 -27.14 -4.28 -12.51
CA ALA A 12 -26.22 -3.90 -11.45
C ALA A 12 -25.77 -5.23 -10.82
N ALA A 13 -24.70 -5.84 -11.33
CA ALA A 13 -23.96 -6.82 -10.58
C ALA A 13 -23.65 -6.14 -9.26
N ARG A 14 -24.36 -6.56 -8.21
CA ARG A 14 -24.10 -6.06 -6.86
C ARG A 14 -22.64 -6.36 -6.63
N PHE A 15 -21.90 -5.29 -6.31
CA PHE A 15 -20.61 -5.42 -5.67
C PHE A 15 -20.79 -6.46 -4.55
N GLU A 16 -20.26 -7.66 -4.76
CA GLU A 16 -20.18 -8.63 -3.68
C GLU A 16 -19.12 -8.10 -2.74
N GLU A 17 -19.56 -7.63 -1.58
CA GLU A 17 -18.65 -7.17 -0.54
C GLU A 17 -17.68 -8.31 -0.22
N PRO A 18 -16.37 -8.08 -0.31
CA PRO A 18 -15.38 -9.12 -0.04
C PRO A 18 -15.57 -9.70 1.36
N ASP A 19 -15.41 -11.01 1.52
CA ASP A 19 -15.35 -11.63 2.84
C ASP A 19 -14.05 -11.21 3.55
N TYR A 20 -14.11 -10.05 4.20
CA TYR A 20 -12.98 -9.52 4.95
C TYR A 20 -12.60 -10.40 6.15
N ALA A 21 -13.48 -11.24 6.68
CA ALA A 21 -13.16 -12.14 7.78
C ALA A 21 -12.23 -13.25 7.31
N ALA A 22 -12.57 -13.92 6.21
CA ALA A 22 -11.70 -14.91 5.58
C ALA A 22 -10.36 -14.31 5.12
N LEU A 23 -10.39 -13.10 4.54
CA LEU A 23 -9.18 -12.37 4.15
C LEU A 23 -8.26 -12.10 5.34
N LEU A 24 -8.78 -11.59 6.45
CA LEU A 24 -8.01 -11.29 7.66
C LEU A 24 -7.42 -12.55 8.28
N ASP A 25 -8.12 -13.68 8.21
CA ASP A 25 -7.61 -14.98 8.67
C ASP A 25 -6.47 -15.48 7.77
N SER A 26 -6.56 -15.32 6.45
CA SER A 26 -5.54 -15.75 5.49
C SER A 26 -4.20 -15.01 5.65
N VAL A 27 -4.23 -13.77 6.13
CA VAL A 27 -3.01 -12.97 6.38
C VAL A 27 -2.53 -13.01 7.83
N ARG A 28 -3.18 -13.81 8.68
CA ARG A 28 -2.78 -13.98 10.09
C ARG A 28 -1.35 -14.53 10.16
N GLY A 29 -0.52 -13.91 10.99
CA GLY A 29 0.87 -14.31 11.20
C GLY A 29 1.86 -13.81 10.15
N ILE A 30 1.42 -13.19 9.05
CA ILE A 30 2.32 -12.48 8.15
C ILE A 30 2.88 -11.26 8.90
N ARG A 31 4.20 -11.06 8.81
CA ARG A 31 4.90 -9.92 9.41
C ARG A 31 5.43 -9.00 8.32
N TRP A 32 5.42 -7.72 8.59
CA TRP A 32 5.96 -6.71 7.68
C TRP A 32 7.14 -5.99 8.32
N PRO A 33 8.38 -6.47 8.14
CA PRO A 33 9.55 -5.82 8.71
C PRO A 33 9.76 -4.45 8.06
N ALA A 34 10.29 -3.48 8.83
CA ALA A 34 10.75 -2.22 8.26
C ALA A 34 11.97 -2.47 7.35
N ARG A 35 12.04 -1.78 6.23
CA ARG A 35 13.15 -1.90 5.25
C ARG A 35 14.44 -1.28 5.72
N SER A 36 14.33 -0.25 6.54
CA SER A 36 15.46 0.42 7.18
C SER A 36 15.20 0.57 8.67
N ALA A 37 16.29 0.64 9.46
CA ALA A 37 16.14 0.93 10.89
C ALA A 37 15.47 2.29 11.08
N VAL A 38 14.35 2.31 11.81
CA VAL A 38 13.55 3.51 12.05
C VAL A 38 14.33 4.48 12.93
N ARG A 39 14.41 5.77 12.55
CA ARG A 39 15.06 6.80 13.36
C ARG A 39 14.07 7.33 14.42
N GLY A 40 14.46 7.28 15.70
CA GLY A 40 13.76 8.00 16.77
C GLY A 40 12.33 7.56 17.05
N GLY A 41 11.99 6.30 16.78
CA GLY A 41 10.64 5.78 17.01
C GLY A 41 10.33 5.41 18.46
N ILE A 42 9.05 5.33 18.80
CA ILE A 42 8.54 4.73 20.03
C ILE A 42 8.86 3.22 20.00
N PRO A 43 9.18 2.56 21.13
CA PRO A 43 9.45 1.12 21.15
C PRO A 43 8.34 0.28 20.50
N GLY A 44 8.71 -0.63 19.59
CA GLY A 44 7.77 -1.45 18.82
C GLY A 44 8.40 -2.69 18.17
N ALA A 45 7.82 -3.19 17.09
CA ALA A 45 8.19 -4.45 16.44
C ALA A 45 9.38 -4.37 15.46
N HIS A 46 9.85 -3.18 15.08
CA HIS A 46 10.90 -2.97 14.09
C HIS A 46 12.25 -2.64 14.74
N THR A 47 13.34 -2.94 14.04
CA THR A 47 14.70 -2.61 14.50
C THR A 47 14.93 -1.09 14.41
N SER A 48 15.28 -0.44 15.51
CA SER A 48 15.64 0.98 15.56
C SER A 48 17.15 1.16 15.37
N ARG A 49 17.54 2.30 14.75
CA ARG A 49 18.96 2.73 14.75
C ARG A 49 19.44 3.24 16.10
N MET A 50 18.52 3.62 16.98
CA MET A 50 18.83 4.00 18.34
C MET A 50 18.71 2.77 19.24
N ARG A 51 19.80 2.41 19.89
CA ARG A 51 19.80 1.36 20.92
C ARG A 51 19.22 1.95 22.20
N GLY A 52 18.02 1.56 22.55
CA GLY A 52 17.28 2.05 23.70
C GLY A 52 17.15 1.04 24.85
N SER A 53 16.36 1.40 25.85
CA SER A 53 16.19 0.66 27.11
C SER A 53 14.96 -0.26 27.15
N SER A 54 14.36 -0.60 26.00
CA SER A 54 13.10 -1.34 25.93
C SER A 54 13.28 -2.87 25.94
N ALA A 55 12.34 -3.52 26.46
CA ALA A 55 11.98 -4.76 27.09
C ALA A 55 12.51 -6.12 26.57
N GLU A 56 13.08 -6.29 25.40
CA GLU A 56 13.66 -7.58 25.01
C GLU A 56 15.18 -7.56 25.05
N PHE A 57 15.71 -8.35 25.98
CA PHE A 57 17.13 -8.63 26.12
C PHE A 57 17.66 -9.28 24.82
N THR A 58 18.70 -8.68 24.26
CA THR A 58 19.37 -9.23 23.09
C THR A 58 20.82 -9.64 23.38
N GLU A 59 21.59 -8.78 24.04
CA GLU A 59 23.00 -9.00 24.27
C GLU A 59 23.52 -8.15 25.44
N TYR A 60 24.58 -8.64 26.12
CA TYR A 60 25.39 -7.84 27.04
C TYR A 60 26.67 -7.37 26.34
N ARG A 61 26.95 -6.07 26.41
CA ARG A 61 28.22 -5.49 25.98
C ARG A 61 28.96 -4.93 27.18
N PRO A 62 30.29 -5.10 27.30
CA PRO A 62 31.06 -4.41 28.32
C PRO A 62 30.86 -2.91 28.26
N TYR A 63 30.71 -2.27 29.41
CA TYR A 63 30.63 -0.81 29.54
C TYR A 63 31.87 -0.15 28.95
N ARG A 64 31.70 0.93 28.21
CA ARG A 64 32.77 1.79 27.72
C ARG A 64 32.57 3.20 28.24
N GLN A 65 33.67 3.92 28.50
CA GLN A 65 33.60 5.30 28.94
C GLN A 65 32.83 6.15 27.92
N GLY A 66 31.80 6.89 28.41
CA GLY A 66 30.85 7.64 27.58
C GLY A 66 29.48 6.94 27.37
N ASP A 67 29.32 5.72 27.80
CA ASP A 67 28.02 5.06 27.81
C ASP A 67 27.12 5.56 28.95
N ASP A 68 25.80 5.58 28.74
CA ASP A 68 24.84 5.97 29.76
C ASP A 68 24.83 4.97 30.93
N LEU A 69 25.19 5.43 32.12
CA LEU A 69 25.26 4.64 33.37
C LEU A 69 23.91 4.01 33.77
N ARG A 70 22.78 4.57 33.31
CA ARG A 70 21.43 4.02 33.54
C ARG A 70 21.20 2.69 32.86
N ARG A 71 22.03 2.37 31.84
CA ARG A 71 21.96 1.13 31.07
C ARG A 71 22.78 0.00 31.65
N ILE A 72 23.53 0.24 32.72
CA ILE A 72 24.30 -0.79 33.40
C ILE A 72 23.35 -1.77 34.10
N ASP A 73 23.55 -3.06 33.84
CA ASP A 73 22.87 -4.10 34.63
C ASP A 73 23.59 -4.28 35.96
N TRP A 74 23.06 -3.57 36.97
CA TRP A 74 23.60 -3.60 38.34
C TRP A 74 23.52 -4.97 38.98
N LYS A 75 22.57 -5.83 38.56
CA LYS A 75 22.49 -7.22 39.08
C LYS A 75 23.62 -8.08 38.52
N LEU A 76 23.93 -7.91 37.22
CA LEU A 76 25.06 -8.59 36.60
C LEU A 76 26.39 -8.04 37.14
N PHE A 77 26.51 -6.75 37.35
CA PHE A 77 27.69 -6.13 37.97
C PHE A 77 27.94 -6.70 39.34
N ALA A 78 26.94 -6.81 40.22
CA ALA A 78 27.08 -7.37 41.54
C ALA A 78 27.56 -8.84 41.59
N ARG A 79 27.30 -9.60 40.51
CA ARG A 79 27.68 -11.02 40.41
C ARG A 79 29.02 -11.24 39.72
N SER A 80 29.35 -10.40 38.74
CA SER A 80 30.54 -10.59 37.91
C SER A 80 31.68 -9.62 38.17
N ASN A 81 31.42 -8.58 38.97
CA ASN A 81 32.33 -7.45 39.23
C ASN A 81 32.79 -6.76 37.92
N ARG A 82 32.01 -6.87 36.88
CA ARG A 82 32.24 -6.24 35.55
C ARG A 82 30.99 -5.48 35.11
N ALA A 83 31.18 -4.24 34.69
CA ALA A 83 30.09 -3.42 34.19
C ALA A 83 29.72 -3.84 32.77
N TYR A 84 28.49 -4.27 32.60
CA TYR A 84 27.89 -4.59 31.32
C TYR A 84 26.67 -3.70 31.07
N ILE A 85 26.55 -3.25 29.83
CA ILE A 85 25.34 -2.58 29.35
C ILE A 85 24.44 -3.64 28.73
N ARG A 86 23.19 -3.59 29.16
CA ARG A 86 22.13 -4.34 28.51
C ARG A 86 21.78 -3.69 27.18
N LEU A 87 22.09 -4.37 26.08
CA LEU A 87 21.65 -4.00 24.76
C LEU A 87 20.28 -4.65 24.53
N SER A 88 19.26 -3.84 24.35
CA SER A 88 17.98 -4.28 23.81
C SER A 88 17.92 -3.85 22.35
N ASN A 89 17.38 -4.67 21.49
CA ASN A 89 16.97 -4.22 20.19
C ASN A 89 15.71 -3.39 20.39
N ASP A 90 15.84 -2.07 20.31
CA ASP A 90 14.67 -1.20 20.29
C ASP A 90 13.87 -1.53 19.05
N ARG A 91 12.73 -2.17 19.26
CA ARG A 91 11.74 -2.33 18.21
C ARG A 91 11.02 -0.99 18.09
N ALA A 92 11.19 -0.33 16.97
CA ALA A 92 10.48 0.91 16.69
C ALA A 92 9.07 0.60 16.14
N ILE A 93 8.11 1.42 16.49
CA ILE A 93 6.78 1.44 15.88
C ILE A 93 6.90 2.17 14.56
N LEU A 94 6.32 1.62 13.49
CA LEU A 94 6.29 2.22 12.16
C LEU A 94 4.84 2.53 11.77
N PRO A 95 4.30 3.74 12.10
CA PRO A 95 2.97 4.10 11.68
C PRO A 95 2.81 3.92 10.18
N THR A 96 1.81 3.14 9.77
CA THR A 96 1.57 2.74 8.37
C THR A 96 0.24 3.30 7.91
N THR A 97 0.23 4.04 6.81
CA THR A 97 -1.01 4.52 6.16
C THR A 97 -1.14 3.93 4.77
N ILE A 98 -2.31 3.37 4.49
CA ILE A 98 -2.71 2.99 3.15
C ILE A 98 -3.33 4.22 2.48
N VAL A 99 -2.86 4.57 1.29
CA VAL A 99 -3.43 5.62 0.43
C VAL A 99 -4.08 4.93 -0.75
N LEU A 100 -5.39 5.04 -0.84
CA LEU A 100 -6.23 4.32 -1.80
C LEU A 100 -6.84 5.29 -2.79
N ASP A 101 -6.64 5.00 -4.06
CA ASP A 101 -7.25 5.72 -5.17
C ASP A 101 -8.70 5.27 -5.36
N ALA A 102 -9.61 6.24 -5.45
CA ALA A 102 -11.03 6.01 -5.75
C ALA A 102 -11.50 6.81 -6.98
N SER A 103 -10.60 7.03 -7.96
CA SER A 103 -10.95 7.60 -9.27
C SER A 103 -11.85 6.67 -10.08
N ALA A 104 -12.46 7.20 -11.13
CA ALA A 104 -13.35 6.42 -12.00
C ALA A 104 -12.63 5.27 -12.71
N SER A 105 -11.34 5.42 -13.01
CA SER A 105 -10.52 4.38 -13.61
C SER A 105 -10.39 3.14 -12.72
N MET A 106 -10.43 3.32 -11.39
CA MET A 106 -10.41 2.22 -10.42
C MET A 106 -11.70 1.40 -10.39
N ALA A 107 -12.81 1.91 -10.98
CA ALA A 107 -14.06 1.15 -11.15
C ALA A 107 -13.99 0.15 -12.30
N PHE A 108 -12.93 0.15 -13.10
CA PHE A 108 -12.79 -0.74 -14.26
C PHE A 108 -12.41 -2.18 -13.86
N PRO A 109 -12.90 -3.21 -14.62
CA PRO A 109 -13.98 -3.14 -15.59
C PRO A 109 -15.36 -3.09 -14.92
N LEU A 110 -16.31 -2.40 -15.58
CA LEU A 110 -17.71 -2.44 -15.18
C LEU A 110 -18.39 -3.68 -15.75
N PRO A 111 -19.34 -4.30 -15.03
CA PRO A 111 -19.89 -3.90 -13.73
C PRO A 111 -19.18 -4.53 -12.52
N SER A 112 -18.10 -5.29 -12.72
CA SER A 112 -17.44 -6.07 -11.65
C SER A 112 -16.70 -5.23 -10.63
N LEU A 113 -16.29 -4.01 -10.98
CA LEU A 113 -15.41 -3.15 -10.15
C LEU A 113 -14.11 -3.85 -9.72
N ALA A 114 -13.56 -4.72 -10.55
CA ALA A 114 -12.56 -5.69 -10.14
C ALA A 114 -11.24 -5.03 -9.65
N LYS A 115 -10.82 -3.90 -10.25
CA LYS A 115 -9.66 -3.13 -9.74
C LYS A 115 -9.95 -2.58 -8.35
N TRP A 116 -11.16 -2.03 -8.11
CA TRP A 116 -11.55 -1.52 -6.81
C TRP A 116 -11.61 -2.62 -5.75
N VAL A 117 -12.24 -3.77 -6.08
CA VAL A 117 -12.33 -4.93 -5.18
C VAL A 117 -10.96 -5.40 -4.75
N LEU A 118 -10.04 -5.61 -5.70
CA LEU A 118 -8.67 -6.01 -5.39
C LEU A 118 -7.94 -4.96 -4.54
N SER A 119 -8.10 -3.69 -4.86
CA SER A 119 -7.48 -2.57 -4.13
C SER A 119 -8.00 -2.49 -2.69
N ALA A 120 -9.31 -2.65 -2.50
CA ALA A 120 -9.95 -2.69 -1.19
C ALA A 120 -9.44 -3.87 -0.35
N GLN A 121 -9.40 -5.06 -0.93
CA GLN A 121 -8.86 -6.26 -0.26
C GLN A 121 -7.38 -6.07 0.09
N ALA A 122 -6.55 -5.58 -0.83
CA ALA A 122 -5.15 -5.30 -0.59
C ALA A 122 -4.96 -4.27 0.53
N ALA A 123 -5.75 -3.19 0.54
CA ALA A 123 -5.69 -2.15 1.55
C ALA A 123 -5.95 -2.69 2.96
N ILE A 124 -7.03 -3.46 3.13
CA ILE A 124 -7.42 -4.04 4.42
C ILE A 124 -6.41 -5.11 4.87
N ALA A 125 -5.97 -5.97 3.96
CA ALA A 125 -5.02 -7.03 4.27
C ALA A 125 -3.62 -6.48 4.65
N LEU A 126 -3.10 -5.49 3.91
CA LEU A 126 -1.82 -4.83 4.23
C LEU A 126 -1.89 -4.07 5.56
N ALA A 127 -3.01 -3.39 5.85
CA ALA A 127 -3.23 -2.77 7.15
C ALA A 127 -3.24 -3.81 8.29
N ALA A 128 -3.89 -4.97 8.09
CA ALA A 128 -3.90 -6.04 9.07
C ALA A 128 -2.49 -6.61 9.32
N VAL A 129 -1.70 -6.79 8.28
CA VAL A 129 -0.31 -7.28 8.38
C VAL A 129 0.59 -6.27 9.11
N ALA A 130 0.47 -4.97 8.83
CA ALA A 130 1.18 -3.93 9.58
C ALA A 130 0.78 -3.96 11.06
N ARG A 131 -0.52 -4.12 11.34
CA ARG A 131 -1.03 -4.23 12.71
C ARG A 131 -0.56 -5.52 13.43
N ASN A 132 -0.39 -6.64 12.72
CA ASN A 132 0.21 -7.86 13.29
C ASN A 132 1.66 -7.63 13.77
N SER A 133 2.33 -6.60 13.25
CA SER A 133 3.63 -6.12 13.71
C SER A 133 3.52 -5.09 14.84
N ALA A 134 2.33 -4.86 15.40
CA ALA A 134 1.99 -3.83 16.39
C ALA A 134 2.16 -2.38 15.89
N ASP A 135 2.17 -2.18 14.57
CA ASP A 135 2.21 -0.85 13.98
C ASP A 135 0.82 -0.18 14.05
N PRO A 136 0.76 1.13 14.33
CA PRO A 136 -0.45 1.91 14.10
C PRO A 136 -0.80 1.90 12.62
N VAL A 137 -2.07 1.69 12.29
CA VAL A 137 -2.53 1.68 10.89
C VAL A 137 -3.60 2.71 10.64
N GLY A 138 -3.58 3.31 9.47
CA GLY A 138 -4.53 4.32 9.00
C GLY A 138 -4.83 4.17 7.51
N LEU A 139 -5.81 4.93 7.05
CA LEU A 139 -6.29 4.94 5.68
C LEU A 139 -6.51 6.37 5.21
N VAL A 140 -6.11 6.65 3.98
CA VAL A 140 -6.52 7.85 3.25
C VAL A 140 -7.13 7.38 1.94
N ILE A 141 -8.37 7.77 1.65
CA ILE A 141 -8.99 7.51 0.36
C ILE A 141 -9.06 8.83 -0.40
N ALA A 142 -8.40 8.89 -1.57
CA ALA A 142 -8.52 10.01 -2.49
C ALA A 142 -9.82 9.88 -3.27
N ARG A 143 -10.67 10.90 -3.23
CA ARG A 143 -11.91 10.98 -3.99
C ARG A 143 -12.28 12.42 -4.34
N ALA A 144 -13.14 12.57 -5.35
CA ALA A 144 -13.38 13.84 -6.04
C ALA A 144 -13.79 15.03 -5.15
N LYS A 145 -14.50 14.81 -4.05
CA LYS A 145 -15.05 15.91 -3.22
C LYS A 145 -14.22 16.18 -1.97
N GLU A 146 -13.67 15.14 -1.37
CA GLU A 146 -12.96 15.22 -0.11
C GLU A 146 -12.09 13.98 0.09
N ILE A 147 -11.03 14.12 0.85
CA ILE A 147 -10.20 13.00 1.27
C ILE A 147 -10.82 12.39 2.53
N VAL A 148 -11.10 11.08 2.49
CA VAL A 148 -11.39 10.33 3.73
C VAL A 148 -10.08 10.10 4.46
N HIS A 149 -9.98 10.48 5.72
CA HIS A 149 -8.76 10.32 6.50
C HIS A 149 -9.01 9.64 7.84
N ILE A 150 -8.54 8.42 7.97
CA ILE A 150 -8.45 7.67 9.22
C ILE A 150 -6.99 7.68 9.67
N PRO A 151 -6.62 8.48 10.70
CA PRO A 151 -5.23 8.57 11.13
C PRO A 151 -4.73 7.26 11.73
N PRO A 152 -3.39 6.98 11.68
CA PRO A 152 -2.82 5.75 12.21
C PRO A 152 -3.12 5.54 13.69
N ARG A 153 -3.70 4.36 14.03
CA ARG A 153 -4.08 3.95 15.39
C ARG A 153 -3.78 2.48 15.64
N THR A 154 -3.54 2.12 16.90
CA THR A 154 -3.26 0.73 17.31
C THR A 154 -4.50 -0.05 17.71
N ARG A 155 -5.63 0.62 17.98
CA ARG A 155 -6.86 -0.06 18.44
C ARG A 155 -7.43 -0.99 17.39
N GLN A 156 -8.05 -2.06 17.88
CA GLN A 156 -8.60 -3.12 17.02
C GLN A 156 -9.70 -2.61 16.09
N SER A 157 -10.50 -1.66 16.56
CA SER A 157 -11.61 -1.08 15.78
C SER A 157 -11.18 -0.34 14.51
N VAL A 158 -9.88 0.03 14.37
CA VAL A 158 -9.41 0.78 13.20
C VAL A 158 -9.61 0.00 11.89
N ILE A 159 -9.41 -1.31 11.90
CA ILE A 159 -9.66 -2.14 10.71
C ILE A 159 -11.13 -2.11 10.31
N ASN A 160 -12.04 -2.20 11.27
CA ASN A 160 -13.49 -2.09 10.99
C ASN A 160 -13.88 -0.70 10.49
N GLU A 161 -13.24 0.37 11.01
CA GLU A 161 -13.41 1.74 10.49
C GLU A 161 -12.94 1.82 9.02
N MET A 162 -11.81 1.18 8.70
CA MET A 162 -11.28 1.13 7.33
C MET A 162 -12.19 0.33 6.39
N VAL A 163 -12.65 -0.87 6.82
CA VAL A 163 -13.60 -1.67 6.04
C VAL A 163 -14.84 -0.84 5.71
N ARG A 164 -15.45 -0.20 6.73
CA ARG A 164 -16.62 0.65 6.51
C ARG A 164 -16.33 1.77 5.50
N ALA A 165 -15.22 2.50 5.66
CA ALA A 165 -14.87 3.61 4.78
C ALA A 165 -14.69 3.15 3.33
N VAL A 166 -14.12 1.97 3.11
CA VAL A 166 -13.96 1.39 1.77
C VAL A 166 -15.30 0.92 1.20
N SER A 167 -16.14 0.25 1.99
CA SER A 167 -17.48 -0.21 1.55
C SER A 167 -18.46 0.94 1.26
N GLU A 168 -18.27 2.09 1.91
CA GLU A 168 -19.07 3.31 1.68
C GLU A 168 -18.51 4.19 0.53
N THR A 169 -17.44 3.77 -0.15
CA THR A 169 -16.79 4.53 -1.20
C THR A 169 -17.10 3.95 -2.58
N ASP A 170 -17.71 4.75 -3.44
CA ASP A 170 -17.88 4.44 -4.86
C ASP A 170 -16.77 5.13 -5.67
N PRO A 171 -15.88 4.38 -6.36
CA PRO A 171 -14.83 4.98 -7.18
C PRO A 171 -15.45 5.76 -8.33
N SER A 172 -15.12 7.06 -8.41
CA SER A 172 -15.74 7.97 -9.40
C SER A 172 -14.98 9.29 -9.52
N GLY A 173 -15.09 9.91 -10.69
CA GLY A 173 -14.49 11.23 -10.99
C GLY A 173 -13.00 11.15 -11.27
N ASP A 174 -12.42 12.32 -11.52
CA ASP A 174 -10.99 12.55 -11.73
C ASP A 174 -10.47 13.40 -10.56
N HIS A 175 -9.41 12.96 -9.89
CA HIS A 175 -8.82 13.69 -8.77
C HIS A 175 -7.36 13.28 -8.54
N PRO A 176 -6.50 14.24 -8.16
CA PRO A 176 -5.10 13.95 -7.91
C PRO A 176 -4.89 13.15 -6.63
N MET A 177 -3.94 12.22 -6.67
CA MET A 177 -3.52 11.42 -5.52
C MET A 177 -2.53 12.17 -4.60
N THR A 178 -1.84 13.17 -5.12
CA THR A 178 -0.80 13.93 -4.41
C THR A 178 -1.27 14.50 -3.07
N PRO A 179 -2.45 15.14 -2.93
CA PRO A 179 -2.92 15.63 -1.63
C PRO A 179 -3.14 14.50 -0.60
N ALA A 180 -3.59 13.33 -1.04
CA ALA A 180 -3.79 12.17 -0.17
C ALA A 180 -2.46 11.60 0.33
N LEU A 181 -1.46 11.50 -0.55
CA LEU A 181 -0.10 11.12 -0.19
C LEU A 181 0.53 12.10 0.81
N ASP A 182 0.39 13.41 0.57
CA ASP A 182 0.92 14.44 1.46
C ASP A 182 0.24 14.40 2.84
N ALA A 183 -1.06 14.10 2.88
CA ALA A 183 -1.77 13.91 4.15
C ALA A 183 -1.20 12.70 4.93
N ALA A 184 -0.98 11.57 4.27
CA ALA A 184 -0.39 10.38 4.87
C ALA A 184 1.05 10.63 5.34
N ALA A 185 1.86 11.35 4.56
CA ALA A 185 3.27 11.61 4.85
C ALA A 185 3.49 12.42 6.13
N ARG A 186 2.51 13.22 6.57
CA ARG A 186 2.61 13.98 7.83
C ARG A 186 2.65 13.10 9.07
N THR A 187 1.98 11.96 9.08
CA THR A 187 1.76 11.15 10.28
C THR A 187 2.37 9.76 10.22
N SER A 188 2.83 9.30 9.05
CA SER A 188 3.25 7.92 8.84
C SER A 188 4.74 7.80 8.57
N GLY A 189 5.30 6.68 9.00
CA GLY A 189 6.65 6.25 8.65
C GLY A 189 6.67 5.35 7.40
N ARG A 190 5.58 4.56 7.21
CA ARG A 190 5.34 3.75 6.03
C ARG A 190 4.07 4.19 5.33
N ILE A 191 4.11 4.27 4.01
CA ILE A 191 2.97 4.61 3.17
C ILE A 191 2.82 3.56 2.08
N VAL A 192 1.62 3.05 1.89
CA VAL A 192 1.28 2.17 0.78
C VAL A 192 0.33 2.91 -0.14
N LEU A 193 0.78 3.18 -1.33
CA LEU A 193 -0.01 3.82 -2.37
C LEU A 193 -0.60 2.74 -3.26
N ILE A 194 -1.92 2.71 -3.41
CA ILE A 194 -2.65 1.76 -4.26
C ILE A 194 -3.43 2.56 -5.31
N THR A 195 -3.02 2.45 -6.56
CA THR A 195 -3.56 3.22 -7.69
C THR A 195 -3.24 2.53 -9.02
N ASP A 196 -3.86 2.95 -10.09
CA ASP A 196 -3.53 2.54 -11.48
C ASP A 196 -2.57 3.49 -12.19
N PHE A 197 -2.14 4.56 -11.53
CA PHE A 197 -1.20 5.56 -12.05
C PHE A 197 -1.66 6.31 -13.31
N LEU A 198 -2.96 6.33 -13.61
CA LEU A 198 -3.49 7.03 -14.80
C LEU A 198 -3.68 8.55 -14.58
N GLY A 199 -3.57 9.02 -13.33
CA GLY A 199 -3.78 10.44 -12.95
C GLY A 199 -2.50 11.29 -12.95
N ASP A 200 -2.26 12.03 -11.86
CA ASP A 200 -1.22 13.06 -11.63
C ASP A 200 0.22 12.49 -11.45
N GLY A 201 0.66 11.59 -12.33
CA GLY A 201 1.85 10.74 -12.17
C GLY A 201 3.14 11.49 -11.84
N GLU A 202 3.44 12.62 -12.49
CA GLU A 202 4.68 13.38 -12.25
C GLU A 202 4.68 14.06 -10.86
N ASP A 203 3.58 14.71 -10.50
CA ASP A 203 3.43 15.37 -9.19
C ASP A 203 3.41 14.36 -8.05
N LEU A 204 2.76 13.22 -8.27
CA LEU A 204 2.70 12.13 -7.32
C LEU A 204 4.09 11.52 -7.07
N LEU A 205 4.87 11.26 -8.13
CA LEU A 205 6.24 10.76 -8.02
C LEU A 205 7.14 11.77 -7.31
N ALA A 206 7.01 13.07 -7.64
CA ALA A 206 7.79 14.12 -6.97
C ALA A 206 7.46 14.20 -5.47
N SER A 207 6.19 14.10 -5.08
CA SER A 207 5.78 14.06 -3.67
C SER A 207 6.28 12.80 -2.96
N ALA A 208 6.16 11.63 -3.59
CA ALA A 208 6.66 10.37 -3.07
C ALA A 208 8.18 10.40 -2.86
N SER A 209 8.93 10.94 -3.82
CA SER A 209 10.39 11.09 -3.75
C SER A 209 10.80 11.98 -2.58
N ARG A 210 10.12 13.13 -2.38
CA ARG A 210 10.36 14.00 -1.20
C ARG A 210 10.12 13.24 0.11
N ALA A 211 9.09 12.42 0.18
CA ALA A 211 8.78 11.63 1.37
C ALA A 211 9.86 10.56 1.62
N VAL A 212 10.39 9.90 0.58
CA VAL A 212 11.51 8.95 0.71
C VAL A 212 12.77 9.65 1.23
N VAL A 213 13.12 10.83 0.69
CA VAL A 213 14.25 11.65 1.17
C VAL A 213 14.05 12.04 2.64
N ALA A 214 12.81 12.31 3.07
CA ALA A 214 12.47 12.58 4.47
C ALA A 214 12.50 11.30 5.34
N GLY A 215 12.90 10.14 4.80
CA GLY A 215 13.07 8.88 5.54
C GLY A 215 11.80 8.05 5.67
N LYS A 216 10.78 8.32 4.86
CA LYS A 216 9.56 7.50 4.79
C LYS A 216 9.82 6.26 3.95
N GLU A 217 9.15 5.17 4.31
CA GLU A 217 9.11 3.95 3.53
C GLU A 217 7.86 3.97 2.64
N ILE A 218 8.04 3.96 1.31
CA ILE A 218 6.93 4.00 0.37
C ILE A 218 6.87 2.70 -0.43
N HIS A 219 5.66 2.16 -0.53
CA HIS A 219 5.29 1.03 -1.36
C HIS A 219 4.23 1.50 -2.35
N ALA A 220 4.49 1.33 -3.64
CA ALA A 220 3.56 1.62 -4.71
C ALA A 220 3.01 0.31 -5.26
N LEU A 221 1.71 0.11 -5.14
CA LEU A 221 0.98 -1.02 -5.69
C LEU A 221 0.19 -0.54 -6.90
N HIS A 222 0.67 -0.90 -8.08
CA HIS A 222 0.02 -0.60 -9.35
C HIS A 222 -1.03 -1.67 -9.64
N VAL A 223 -2.28 -1.28 -9.64
CA VAL A 223 -3.41 -2.18 -9.91
C VAL A 223 -3.80 -2.10 -11.37
N VAL A 224 -3.85 -3.24 -12.05
CA VAL A 224 -4.11 -3.36 -13.49
C VAL A 224 -5.19 -4.40 -13.73
N ALA A 225 -6.13 -4.11 -14.62
CA ALA A 225 -7.09 -5.10 -15.08
C ALA A 225 -6.50 -5.94 -16.24
N PRO A 226 -6.83 -7.23 -16.34
CA PRO A 226 -6.42 -8.06 -17.49
C PRO A 226 -6.78 -7.45 -18.84
N GLU A 227 -7.95 -6.81 -18.91
CA GLU A 227 -8.47 -6.16 -20.13
C GLU A 227 -7.65 -4.91 -20.54
N GLU A 228 -6.86 -4.34 -19.62
CA GLU A 228 -5.91 -3.26 -19.95
C GLU A 228 -4.64 -3.82 -20.55
N VAL A 229 -4.23 -5.03 -20.14
CA VAL A 229 -3.03 -5.72 -20.65
C VAL A 229 -3.30 -6.40 -21.99
N ASP A 230 -4.45 -7.04 -22.13
CA ASP A 230 -4.90 -7.71 -23.34
C ASP A 230 -6.41 -7.50 -23.53
N PRO A 231 -6.81 -6.36 -24.13
CA PRO A 231 -8.22 -6.08 -24.39
C PRO A 231 -8.86 -7.19 -25.24
N PRO A 232 -10.08 -7.66 -24.91
CA PRO A 232 -10.78 -8.67 -25.70
C PRO A 232 -10.83 -8.29 -27.18
N ARG A 233 -10.67 -9.29 -28.07
CA ARG A 233 -10.61 -9.05 -29.54
C ARG A 233 -11.88 -8.41 -30.09
N GLU A 234 -13.00 -8.66 -29.44
CA GLU A 234 -14.32 -8.11 -29.76
C GLU A 234 -14.45 -6.63 -29.38
N THR A 235 -13.51 -6.09 -28.60
CA THR A 235 -13.51 -4.69 -28.20
C THR A 235 -13.16 -3.82 -29.39
N LEU A 236 -14.15 -3.13 -29.93
CA LEU A 236 -13.99 -2.25 -31.09
C LEU A 236 -13.87 -0.79 -30.69
N LEU A 237 -14.31 -0.43 -29.48
CA LEU A 237 -14.36 0.93 -28.98
C LEU A 237 -13.97 0.96 -27.51
N VAL A 238 -13.08 1.85 -27.15
CA VAL A 238 -12.70 2.14 -25.77
C VAL A 238 -13.11 3.57 -25.41
N SER A 239 -13.44 3.79 -24.14
CA SER A 239 -13.72 5.12 -23.61
C SER A 239 -12.85 5.39 -22.39
N ASP A 240 -12.50 6.65 -22.18
CA ASP A 240 -11.83 7.12 -20.97
C ASP A 240 -12.80 7.02 -19.79
N PRO A 241 -12.48 6.31 -18.69
CA PRO A 241 -13.37 6.18 -17.54
C PRO A 241 -13.67 7.52 -16.85
N GLU A 242 -12.72 8.43 -16.86
CA GLU A 242 -12.82 9.75 -16.22
C GLU A 242 -13.49 10.77 -17.15
N ARG A 243 -13.41 10.57 -18.47
CA ARG A 243 -13.98 11.40 -19.51
C ARG A 243 -14.73 10.53 -20.54
N PRO A 244 -15.91 9.97 -20.21
CA PRO A 244 -16.62 8.99 -21.03
C PRO A 244 -17.03 9.50 -22.42
N GLU A 245 -16.98 10.80 -22.65
CA GLU A 245 -17.18 11.43 -23.96
C GLU A 245 -16.01 11.18 -24.91
N ILE A 246 -14.80 10.90 -24.37
CA ILE A 246 -13.62 10.55 -25.17
C ILE A 246 -13.69 9.06 -25.50
N ARG A 247 -14.00 8.78 -26.77
CA ARG A 247 -14.07 7.42 -27.29
C ARG A 247 -13.12 7.24 -28.46
N ARG A 248 -12.44 6.09 -28.50
CA ARG A 248 -11.48 5.78 -29.55
C ARG A 248 -11.70 4.36 -30.10
N PRO A 249 -11.59 4.16 -31.42
CA PRO A 249 -11.61 2.81 -31.98
C PRO A 249 -10.37 2.04 -31.53
N LEU A 250 -10.55 0.75 -31.26
CA LEU A 250 -9.48 -0.17 -30.88
C LEU A 250 -9.46 -1.36 -31.85
N THR A 251 -9.08 -1.10 -33.10
CA THR A 251 -9.04 -2.11 -34.17
C THR A 251 -7.67 -2.15 -34.82
N GLY A 252 -7.25 -3.32 -35.33
CA GLY A 252 -6.02 -3.48 -36.09
C GLY A 252 -4.79 -2.79 -35.50
N ASP A 253 -4.15 -1.94 -36.27
CA ASP A 253 -2.92 -1.20 -35.90
C ASP A 253 -3.09 -0.33 -34.63
N ALA A 254 -4.30 0.14 -34.34
CA ALA A 254 -4.57 0.91 -33.11
C ALA A 254 -4.44 0.04 -31.87
N ARG A 255 -4.85 -1.23 -31.97
CA ARG A 255 -4.68 -2.21 -30.87
C ARG A 255 -3.21 -2.50 -30.62
N ASP A 256 -2.46 -2.82 -31.69
CA ASP A 256 -1.03 -3.12 -31.55
C ASP A 256 -0.25 -1.93 -31.00
N SER A 257 -0.58 -0.74 -31.46
CA SER A 257 -0.02 0.52 -30.94
C SER A 257 -0.36 0.73 -29.46
N TYR A 258 -1.59 0.45 -29.06
CA TYR A 258 -2.02 0.54 -27.65
C TYR A 258 -1.24 -0.43 -26.78
N LEU A 259 -1.16 -1.71 -27.18
CA LEU A 259 -0.46 -2.73 -26.38
C LEU A 259 1.03 -2.36 -26.17
N ALA A 260 1.70 -1.94 -27.25
CA ALA A 260 3.10 -1.51 -27.18
C ALA A 260 3.26 -0.26 -26.29
N ALA A 261 2.39 0.74 -26.44
CA ALA A 261 2.43 1.97 -25.65
C ALA A 261 2.15 1.72 -24.17
N PHE A 262 1.15 0.87 -23.86
CA PHE A 262 0.79 0.53 -22.48
C PHE A 262 1.89 -0.26 -21.77
N ALA A 263 2.51 -1.24 -22.45
CA ALA A 263 3.65 -1.98 -21.92
C ALA A 263 4.83 -1.03 -21.63
N ALA A 264 5.24 -0.20 -22.59
CA ALA A 264 6.33 0.75 -22.43
C ALA A 264 6.05 1.78 -21.31
N TRP A 265 4.79 2.22 -21.17
CA TRP A 265 4.39 3.13 -20.11
C TRP A 265 4.51 2.47 -18.71
N ARG A 266 4.05 1.22 -18.56
CA ARG A 266 4.18 0.48 -17.30
C ARG A 266 5.63 0.26 -16.91
N ASP A 267 6.48 -0.10 -17.88
CA ASP A 267 7.91 -0.31 -17.66
C ASP A 267 8.60 0.99 -17.22
N ARG A 268 8.24 2.12 -17.83
CA ARG A 268 8.75 3.43 -17.45
C ARG A 268 8.35 3.78 -16.01
N ILE A 269 7.08 3.63 -15.63
CA ILE A 269 6.62 3.87 -14.24
C ILE A 269 7.37 2.98 -13.26
N ALA A 270 7.49 1.68 -13.55
CA ALA A 270 8.22 0.75 -12.70
C ALA A 270 9.67 1.18 -12.48
N HIS A 271 10.33 1.64 -13.53
CA HIS A 271 11.70 2.14 -13.50
C HIS A 271 11.82 3.41 -12.67
N GLU A 272 11.06 4.46 -13.01
CA GLU A 272 11.10 5.77 -12.35
C GLU A 272 10.82 5.66 -10.83
N TRP A 273 9.79 4.90 -10.44
CA TRP A 273 9.44 4.70 -9.04
C TRP A 273 10.50 3.91 -8.28
N SER A 274 11.08 2.89 -8.93
CA SER A 274 12.16 2.09 -8.33
C SER A 274 13.45 2.91 -8.15
N GLU A 275 13.81 3.75 -9.12
CA GLU A 275 14.96 4.66 -9.02
C GLU A 275 14.79 5.70 -7.91
N ALA A 276 13.56 6.16 -7.68
CA ALA A 276 13.24 7.03 -6.55
C ALA A 276 13.34 6.33 -5.17
N GLY A 277 13.73 5.05 -5.13
CA GLY A 277 13.86 4.27 -3.90
C GLY A 277 12.54 3.74 -3.35
N ILE A 278 11.48 3.83 -4.13
CA ILE A 278 10.14 3.35 -3.79
C ILE A 278 10.02 1.87 -4.14
N SER A 279 9.29 1.13 -3.34
CA SER A 279 8.98 -0.26 -3.66
C SER A 279 7.79 -0.33 -4.58
N TYR A 280 8.06 -0.66 -5.81
CA TYR A 280 7.02 -0.82 -6.80
C TYR A 280 6.64 -2.30 -6.99
N SER A 281 5.34 -2.56 -7.05
CA SER A 281 4.76 -3.87 -7.31
C SER A 281 3.54 -3.71 -8.22
N VAL A 282 3.33 -4.65 -9.12
CA VAL A 282 2.13 -4.70 -9.97
C VAL A 282 1.20 -5.77 -9.42
N ALA A 283 -0.10 -5.49 -9.39
CA ALA A 283 -1.17 -6.43 -9.10
C ALA A 283 -2.14 -6.47 -10.27
N ILE A 284 -2.13 -7.57 -11.01
CA ILE A 284 -3.12 -7.81 -12.08
C ILE A 284 -4.30 -8.53 -11.44
N VAL A 285 -5.50 -8.03 -11.70
CA VAL A 285 -6.73 -8.63 -11.18
C VAL A 285 -6.85 -10.08 -11.65
N GLY A 286 -7.03 -10.99 -10.69
CA GLY A 286 -7.20 -12.42 -10.96
C GLY A 286 -5.90 -13.24 -11.05
N ASP A 287 -4.72 -12.62 -11.15
CA ASP A 287 -3.45 -13.36 -11.27
C ASP A 287 -3.03 -14.08 -9.99
N GLU A 288 -3.30 -13.47 -8.86
CA GLU A 288 -2.91 -14.03 -7.57
C GLU A 288 -3.98 -13.78 -6.47
N ALA A 289 -4.03 -14.68 -5.50
CA ALA A 289 -4.89 -14.47 -4.33
C ALA A 289 -4.39 -13.29 -3.48
N PRO A 290 -5.30 -12.55 -2.79
CA PRO A 290 -4.93 -11.36 -2.01
C PRO A 290 -3.86 -11.59 -0.94
N ASP A 291 -3.81 -12.78 -0.33
CA ASP A 291 -2.79 -13.12 0.67
C ASP A 291 -1.40 -13.32 0.03
N HIS A 292 -1.30 -13.85 -1.18
CA HIS A 292 -0.05 -13.96 -1.93
C HIS A 292 0.46 -12.57 -2.32
N LEU A 293 -0.43 -11.70 -2.84
CA LEU A 293 -0.11 -10.30 -3.12
C LEU A 293 0.48 -9.61 -1.88
N VAL A 294 -0.18 -9.75 -0.74
CA VAL A 294 0.26 -9.14 0.53
C VAL A 294 1.61 -9.68 0.98
N ARG A 295 1.86 -10.99 0.87
CA ARG A 295 3.18 -11.59 1.17
C ARG A 295 4.27 -11.00 0.28
N ARG A 296 4.00 -10.82 -1.01
CA ARG A 296 4.93 -10.25 -1.98
C ARG A 296 5.24 -8.78 -1.69
N VAL A 297 4.23 -7.97 -1.37
CA VAL A 297 4.41 -6.55 -1.01
C VAL A 297 5.15 -6.40 0.32
N ALA A 298 4.86 -7.24 1.32
CA ALA A 298 5.47 -7.20 2.64
C ALA A 298 6.86 -7.89 2.70
N ALA A 299 7.30 -8.57 1.63
CA ALA A 299 8.58 -9.26 1.60
C ALA A 299 9.76 -8.30 1.74
N PRO A 300 10.85 -8.70 2.43
CA PRO A 300 12.10 -7.93 2.45
C PRO A 300 12.67 -7.81 1.03
N ARG A 301 13.25 -6.65 0.67
CA ARG A 301 14.01 -6.53 -0.59
C ARG A 301 15.19 -7.52 -0.56
N GLY A 302 15.29 -8.41 -1.54
CA GLY A 302 16.40 -9.35 -1.70
C GLY A 302 15.98 -10.80 -1.95
N VAL A 303 14.70 -11.14 -1.77
CA VAL A 303 14.15 -12.42 -2.24
C VAL A 303 13.44 -12.15 -3.56
N ALA A 304 14.21 -12.13 -4.65
CA ALA A 304 13.61 -12.25 -5.98
C ALA A 304 12.85 -13.59 -5.97
N ALA A 305 11.54 -13.54 -6.05
CA ALA A 305 10.76 -14.72 -6.38
C ALA A 305 11.18 -15.13 -7.79
N THR A 306 12.09 -16.09 -7.87
CA THR A 306 12.25 -16.92 -9.07
C THR A 306 10.97 -17.72 -9.18
N ALA A 307 10.13 -17.30 -10.15
CA ALA A 307 8.99 -18.07 -10.65
C ALA A 307 9.50 -19.27 -11.43
#